data_4a667bc72bbb90491973ce9d2e53a5bb
#
_entry.id   4a667bc72bbb90491973ce9d2e53a5bb
#
_cell.length_a   1.000
_cell.length_b   1.000
_cell.length_c   1.000
_cell.angle_alpha   90.00
_cell.angle_beta   90.00
_cell.angle_gamma   90.00
#
_symmetry.space_group_name_H-M   'P 1'
#
loop_
_entity.id
_entity.type
_entity.pdbx_description
1 polymer ?
#
loop_
_entity_poly.entity_id
_entity_poly.type
_entity_poly.pdbx_seq_one_letter_code
_entity_poly.pdbx_strand_id
1 'polypeptide(L)'
;FFFVNYSLIASSTFNEISNARRTIDSYKSNKNNLIKFMGSGSKLRDVVCINEVVKTPDKYLDKNITIQGKVLDLCRKAGCWISIIDTQGNKITAKGNHSDIVFPVNAIGGKARITGKFKKHVLTLEQTIKYEAHMAKDRGEKFDVSSVKNPKTLYRIHATGAVIFLAKK
;
A
#
# COMPACT_ATOMS: atom_id res chain seq x y z
N PHE A 1 17.09 42.45 -13.77
CA PHE A 1 17.14 41.92 -12.39
C PHE A 1 15.80 41.34 -12.03
N PHE A 2 15.70 39.99 -12.13
CA PHE A 2 14.53 39.25 -11.65
C PHE A 2 14.83 38.73 -10.23
N PHE A 3 14.28 39.38 -9.22
CA PHE A 3 14.19 38.80 -7.87
C PHE A 3 13.05 37.80 -7.85
N VAL A 4 13.35 36.51 -7.99
CA VAL A 4 12.37 35.45 -7.73
C VAL A 4 12.15 35.39 -6.22
N ASN A 5 10.94 35.67 -5.78
CA ASN A 5 10.51 35.72 -4.39
C ASN A 5 10.53 34.30 -3.77
N TYR A 6 11.65 33.91 -3.18
CA TYR A 6 11.82 32.64 -2.45
C TYR A 6 10.92 32.52 -1.21
N SER A 7 10.34 33.63 -0.73
CA SER A 7 9.51 33.63 0.49
C SER A 7 8.11 33.01 0.29
N LEU A 8 7.55 33.06 -0.94
CA LEU A 8 6.22 32.52 -1.24
C LEU A 8 6.19 30.99 -1.32
N ILE A 9 7.29 30.35 -1.72
CA ILE A 9 7.39 28.88 -1.82
C ILE A 9 7.50 28.25 -0.42
N ALA A 10 8.23 28.88 0.49
CA ALA A 10 8.38 28.40 1.86
C ALA A 10 7.09 28.51 2.68
N SER A 11 6.28 29.55 2.47
CA SER A 11 5.01 29.75 3.20
C SER A 11 3.92 28.77 2.74
N SER A 12 3.86 28.42 1.45
CA SER A 12 2.91 27.43 0.93
C SER A 12 3.20 26.04 1.46
N THR A 13 4.47 25.62 1.51
CA THR A 13 4.88 24.32 2.05
C THR A 13 4.61 24.20 3.55
N PHE A 14 4.83 25.27 4.32
CA PHE A 14 4.55 25.28 5.76
C PHE A 14 3.06 25.20 6.06
N ASN A 15 2.22 25.93 5.33
CA ASN A 15 0.75 25.89 5.46
C ASN A 15 0.18 24.51 5.04
N GLU A 16 0.72 23.91 4.02
CA GLU A 16 0.29 22.56 3.60
C GLU A 16 0.70 21.48 4.60
N ILE A 17 1.89 21.58 5.22
CA ILE A 17 2.33 20.66 6.28
C ILE A 17 1.46 20.85 7.53
N SER A 18 1.13 22.09 7.90
CA SER A 18 0.26 22.39 9.05
C SER A 18 -1.18 21.92 8.81
N ASN A 19 -1.71 22.07 7.60
CA ASN A 19 -3.03 21.56 7.21
C ASN A 19 -3.06 20.03 7.17
N ALA A 20 -2.00 19.40 6.65
CA ALA A 20 -1.85 17.95 6.69
C ALA A 20 -1.79 17.42 8.14
N ARG A 21 -1.07 18.09 9.02
CA ARG A 21 -0.97 17.76 10.44
C ARG A 21 -2.31 17.92 11.16
N ARG A 22 -3.02 19.04 10.95
CA ARG A 22 -4.38 19.22 11.48
C ARG A 22 -5.36 18.18 10.98
N THR A 23 -5.27 17.79 9.72
CA THR A 23 -6.09 16.72 9.14
C THR A 23 -5.77 15.39 9.82
N ILE A 24 -4.49 15.06 10.05
CA ILE A 24 -4.07 13.85 10.76
C ILE A 24 -4.56 13.87 12.22
N ASP A 25 -4.44 15.00 12.90
CA ASP A 25 -4.87 15.13 14.29
C ASP A 25 -6.40 15.10 14.43
N SER A 26 -7.15 15.69 13.49
CA SER A 26 -8.61 15.57 13.43
C SER A 26 -9.08 14.13 13.17
N TYR A 27 -8.31 13.37 12.37
CA TYR A 27 -8.58 11.95 12.13
C TYR A 27 -8.25 11.08 13.36
N LYS A 28 -7.21 11.40 14.12
CA LYS A 28 -6.89 10.71 15.39
C LYS A 28 -7.95 10.92 16.45
N SER A 29 -8.62 12.07 16.46
CA SER A 29 -9.69 12.40 17.41
C SER A 29 -11.05 11.80 17.07
N ASN A 30 -11.20 11.13 15.92
CA ASN A 30 -12.47 10.54 15.51
C ASN A 30 -12.82 9.34 16.41
N LYS A 31 -13.76 9.53 17.31
CA LYS A 31 -14.24 8.57 18.31
C LYS A 31 -14.66 7.20 17.77
N ASN A 32 -14.84 7.04 16.45
CA ASN A 32 -15.30 5.81 15.82
C ASN A 32 -14.17 4.86 15.37
N ASN A 33 -12.89 5.13 15.67
CA ASN A 33 -11.76 4.27 15.28
C ASN A 33 -11.75 3.80 13.81
N LEU A 34 -12.31 4.63 12.90
CA LEU A 34 -12.43 4.29 11.48
C LEU A 34 -11.11 4.45 10.71
N ILE A 35 -10.07 4.99 11.34
CA ILE A 35 -8.78 5.24 10.71
C ILE A 35 -7.69 4.62 11.55
N LYS A 36 -6.82 3.84 10.89
CA LYS A 36 -5.64 3.22 11.49
C LYS A 36 -4.38 3.75 10.82
N PHE A 37 -3.43 4.22 11.63
CA PHE A 37 -2.10 4.63 11.19
C PHE A 37 -1.09 3.56 11.58
N MET A 38 -0.13 3.26 10.69
CA MET A 38 0.88 2.24 10.90
C MET A 38 2.23 2.70 10.39
N GLY A 39 3.29 2.30 11.08
CA GLY A 39 4.66 2.69 10.77
C GLY A 39 4.82 4.21 10.75
N SER A 40 5.55 4.74 9.79
CA SER A 40 5.77 6.19 9.60
C SER A 40 4.52 6.95 9.12
N GLY A 41 3.37 6.27 9.02
CA GLY A 41 2.18 6.79 8.34
C GLY A 41 2.40 6.83 6.81
N SER A 42 1.46 7.43 6.10
CA SER A 42 1.57 7.58 4.64
C SER A 42 1.75 9.05 4.29
N LYS A 43 2.62 9.32 3.31
CA LYS A 43 2.75 10.66 2.75
C LYS A 43 1.42 11.09 2.14
N LEU A 44 0.99 12.34 2.38
CA LEU A 44 -0.25 12.88 1.81
C LEU A 44 -0.03 13.38 0.37
N ARG A 45 1.23 13.60 -0.02
CA ARG A 45 1.65 14.07 -1.33
C ARG A 45 2.19 12.92 -2.17
N ASP A 46 2.25 13.13 -3.46
CA ASP A 46 2.89 12.24 -4.44
C ASP A 46 2.27 10.83 -4.49
N VAL A 47 0.93 10.77 -4.41
CA VAL A 47 0.22 9.51 -4.65
C VAL A 47 0.31 9.16 -6.14
N VAL A 48 0.94 8.02 -6.42
CA VAL A 48 1.06 7.49 -7.79
C VAL A 48 -0.16 6.64 -8.10
N CYS A 49 -0.67 6.76 -9.33
CA CYS A 49 -1.77 5.92 -9.79
C CYS A 49 -1.34 4.47 -9.91
N ILE A 50 -2.12 3.54 -9.34
CA ILE A 50 -1.84 2.09 -9.42
C ILE A 50 -1.72 1.64 -10.87
N ASN A 51 -2.60 2.11 -11.76
CA ASN A 51 -2.56 1.84 -13.19
C ASN A 51 -1.19 2.19 -13.80
N GLU A 52 -0.61 3.34 -13.45
CA GLU A 52 0.71 3.74 -13.97
C GLU A 52 1.82 2.82 -13.47
N VAL A 53 1.80 2.48 -12.17
CA VAL A 53 2.79 1.57 -11.58
C VAL A 53 2.72 0.18 -12.22
N VAL A 54 1.53 -0.33 -12.49
CA VAL A 54 1.33 -1.66 -13.10
C VAL A 54 1.74 -1.68 -14.58
N LYS A 55 1.48 -0.60 -15.32
CA LYS A 55 1.84 -0.50 -16.75
C LYS A 55 3.33 -0.26 -16.99
N THR A 56 3.98 0.48 -16.11
CA THR A 56 5.40 0.85 -16.23
C THR A 56 6.17 0.56 -14.95
N PRO A 57 6.21 -0.71 -14.48
CA PRO A 57 6.75 -1.06 -13.18
C PRO A 57 8.25 -0.70 -13.05
N ASP A 58 9.02 -0.83 -14.11
CA ASP A 58 10.47 -0.57 -14.08
C ASP A 58 10.80 0.90 -13.76
N LYS A 59 9.89 1.85 -14.09
CA LYS A 59 10.02 3.27 -13.74
C LYS A 59 10.06 3.49 -12.22
N TYR A 60 9.45 2.59 -11.45
CA TYR A 60 9.25 2.72 -10.00
C TYR A 60 10.13 1.80 -9.16
N LEU A 61 10.90 0.90 -9.81
CA LEU A 61 11.77 -0.03 -9.09
C LEU A 61 12.71 0.69 -8.13
N ASP A 62 12.81 0.14 -6.93
CA ASP A 62 13.63 0.64 -5.82
C ASP A 62 13.31 2.05 -5.33
N LYS A 63 12.23 2.68 -5.82
CA LYS A 63 11.76 3.98 -5.36
C LYS A 63 10.75 3.82 -4.22
N ASN A 64 10.75 4.80 -3.33
CA ASN A 64 9.66 4.97 -2.38
C ASN A 64 8.48 5.63 -3.09
N ILE A 65 7.37 4.92 -3.15
CA ILE A 65 6.13 5.41 -3.76
C ILE A 65 5.00 5.37 -2.74
N THR A 66 4.00 6.21 -2.96
CA THR A 66 2.74 6.18 -2.22
C THR A 66 1.63 5.86 -3.19
N ILE A 67 0.83 4.85 -2.88
CA ILE A 67 -0.35 4.45 -3.65
C ILE A 67 -1.60 4.53 -2.79
N GLN A 68 -2.75 4.66 -3.43
CA GLN A 68 -4.05 4.64 -2.76
C GLN A 68 -5.06 3.82 -3.56
N GLY A 69 -5.89 3.05 -2.86
CA GLY A 69 -6.94 2.27 -3.49
C GLY A 69 -7.89 1.66 -2.48
N LYS A 70 -8.86 0.89 -2.98
CA LYS A 70 -9.77 0.08 -2.15
C LYS A 70 -9.06 -1.17 -1.68
N VAL A 71 -9.26 -1.56 -0.43
CA VAL A 71 -8.73 -2.82 0.09
C VAL A 71 -9.56 -3.97 -0.46
N LEU A 72 -8.92 -4.82 -1.26
CA LEU A 72 -9.55 -5.98 -1.87
C LEU A 72 -9.44 -7.21 -0.98
N ASP A 73 -8.23 -7.47 -0.48
CA ASP A 73 -7.92 -8.65 0.33
C ASP A 73 -6.66 -8.41 1.18
N LEU A 74 -6.44 -9.24 2.18
CA LEU A 74 -5.27 -9.22 3.05
C LEU A 74 -5.04 -10.56 3.73
N CYS A 75 -3.85 -10.74 4.31
CA CYS A 75 -3.54 -11.90 5.14
C CYS A 75 -4.38 -11.89 6.42
N ARG A 76 -5.44 -12.71 6.46
CA ARG A 76 -6.40 -12.77 7.58
C ARG A 76 -5.77 -13.31 8.86
N LYS A 77 -4.74 -14.14 8.74
CA LYS A 77 -4.08 -14.79 9.87
C LYS A 77 -3.10 -13.85 10.58
N ALA A 78 -2.27 -13.15 9.84
CA ALA A 78 -1.14 -12.40 10.40
C ALA A 78 -1.09 -10.92 9.96
N GLY A 79 -1.99 -10.46 9.07
CA GLY A 79 -1.98 -9.10 8.57
C GLY A 79 -0.68 -8.71 7.83
N CYS A 80 0.09 -9.68 7.33
CA CYS A 80 1.43 -9.46 6.82
C CYS A 80 1.47 -8.91 5.38
N TRP A 81 0.38 -8.97 4.65
CA TRP A 81 0.22 -8.36 3.33
C TRP A 81 -1.20 -7.84 3.13
N ILE A 82 -1.35 -6.90 2.22
CA ILE A 82 -2.62 -6.32 1.80
C ILE A 82 -2.61 -6.12 0.28
N SER A 83 -3.72 -6.41 -0.37
CA SER A 83 -3.95 -6.14 -1.79
C SER A 83 -4.91 -4.99 -1.93
N ILE A 84 -4.52 -3.98 -2.71
CA ILE A 84 -5.35 -2.83 -3.02
C ILE A 84 -5.61 -2.74 -4.52
N ILE A 85 -6.77 -2.22 -4.87
CA ILE A 85 -7.27 -2.11 -6.23
C ILE A 85 -7.70 -0.68 -6.52
N ASP A 86 -7.42 -0.19 -7.72
CA ASP A 86 -7.94 1.07 -8.22
C ASP A 86 -9.35 0.93 -8.85
N THR A 87 -9.89 2.02 -9.35
CA THR A 87 -11.20 2.04 -10.00
C THR A 87 -11.22 1.36 -11.37
N GLN A 88 -10.04 1.09 -11.94
CA GLN A 88 -9.87 0.43 -13.26
C GLN A 88 -9.62 -1.08 -13.14
N GLY A 89 -9.57 -1.61 -11.92
CA GLY A 89 -9.33 -3.03 -11.67
C GLY A 89 -7.85 -3.42 -11.55
N ASN A 90 -6.90 -2.47 -11.62
CA ASN A 90 -5.50 -2.75 -11.42
C ASN A 90 -5.20 -3.03 -9.94
N LYS A 91 -4.39 -4.05 -9.68
CA LYS A 91 -4.09 -4.52 -8.33
C LYS A 91 -2.61 -4.38 -8.02
N ILE A 92 -2.31 -4.04 -6.78
CA ILE A 92 -0.96 -4.06 -6.24
C ILE A 92 -0.98 -4.59 -4.81
N THR A 93 0.06 -5.36 -4.46
CA THR A 93 0.20 -5.92 -3.12
C THR A 93 1.26 -5.15 -2.35
N ALA A 94 0.97 -4.85 -1.09
CA ALA A 94 1.96 -4.34 -0.15
C ALA A 94 2.22 -5.37 0.94
N LYS A 95 3.48 -5.50 1.33
CA LYS A 95 3.93 -6.35 2.43
C LYS A 95 4.26 -5.48 3.64
N GLY A 96 3.71 -5.82 4.79
CA GLY A 96 4.08 -5.26 6.09
C GLY A 96 5.38 -5.89 6.64
N ASN A 97 5.79 -5.45 7.80
CA ASN A 97 7.01 -5.90 8.48
C ASN A 97 6.69 -6.51 9.83
N HIS A 98 5.67 -7.12 10.14
CA HIS A 98 5.30 -7.81 11.38
C HIS A 98 5.54 -7.05 12.71
N SER A 99 6.38 -6.02 12.73
CA SER A 99 6.62 -5.18 13.92
C SER A 99 5.72 -3.94 13.93
N ASP A 100 5.81 -3.12 12.87
CA ASP A 100 5.19 -1.79 12.86
C ASP A 100 3.98 -1.71 11.93
N ILE A 101 3.88 -2.63 10.96
CA ILE A 101 2.83 -2.63 9.95
C ILE A 101 2.17 -4.00 9.88
N VAL A 102 1.04 -4.12 10.56
CA VAL A 102 0.17 -5.29 10.57
C VAL A 102 -1.23 -4.84 10.12
N PHE A 103 -1.66 -5.29 8.95
CA PHE A 103 -2.92 -4.86 8.37
C PHE A 103 -4.13 -5.49 9.09
N PRO A 104 -5.07 -4.69 9.59
CA PRO A 104 -6.22 -5.19 10.35
C PRO A 104 -7.25 -5.83 9.41
N VAL A 105 -7.82 -6.97 9.82
CA VAL A 105 -8.78 -7.74 9.00
C VAL A 105 -10.02 -6.92 8.60
N ASN A 106 -10.46 -6.02 9.44
CA ASN A 106 -11.59 -5.11 9.17
C ASN A 106 -11.25 -3.99 8.16
N ALA A 107 -10.05 -3.98 7.58
CA ALA A 107 -9.70 -3.08 6.48
C ALA A 107 -10.35 -3.48 5.15
N ILE A 108 -10.73 -4.76 4.97
CA ILE A 108 -11.35 -5.24 3.72
C ILE A 108 -12.60 -4.41 3.40
N GLY A 109 -12.69 -3.95 2.14
CA GLY A 109 -13.77 -3.08 1.66
C GLY A 109 -13.56 -1.59 1.94
N GLY A 110 -12.66 -1.24 2.85
CA GLY A 110 -12.23 0.13 3.12
C GLY A 110 -11.26 0.67 2.07
N LYS A 111 -10.59 1.77 2.40
CA LYS A 111 -9.52 2.36 1.56
C LYS A 111 -8.19 2.28 2.28
N ALA A 112 -7.12 2.13 1.53
CA ALA A 112 -5.76 2.19 2.07
C ALA A 112 -4.91 3.17 1.26
N ARG A 113 -4.05 3.89 1.97
CA ARG A 113 -2.94 4.64 1.42
C ARG A 113 -1.67 4.04 2.00
N ILE A 114 -0.76 3.61 1.13
CA ILE A 114 0.43 2.87 1.53
C ILE A 114 1.65 3.52 0.92
N THR A 115 2.65 3.79 1.75
CA THR A 115 3.96 4.29 1.35
C THR A 115 4.99 3.19 1.58
N GLY A 116 5.91 3.03 0.65
CA GLY A 116 6.99 2.07 0.79
C GLY A 116 7.82 1.90 -0.47
N LYS A 117 8.82 1.04 -0.36
CA LYS A 117 9.74 0.75 -1.45
C LYS A 117 9.13 -0.26 -2.42
N PHE A 118 9.03 0.12 -3.69
CA PHE A 118 8.54 -0.77 -4.74
C PHE A 118 9.63 -1.74 -5.19
N LYS A 119 9.33 -3.03 -5.18
CA LYS A 119 10.29 -4.10 -5.45
C LYS A 119 9.75 -5.10 -6.46
N LYS A 120 10.70 -5.65 -7.24
CA LYS A 120 10.47 -6.79 -8.14
C LYS A 120 11.07 -8.05 -7.51
N HIS A 121 10.33 -9.12 -7.51
CA HIS A 121 10.77 -10.43 -7.05
C HIS A 121 10.55 -11.45 -8.17
N VAL A 122 11.62 -11.97 -8.72
CA VAL A 122 11.57 -13.05 -9.72
C VAL A 122 11.66 -14.35 -8.94
N LEU A 123 10.60 -15.13 -8.97
CA LEU A 123 10.52 -16.43 -8.30
C LEU A 123 10.95 -17.53 -9.26
N THR A 124 11.64 -18.54 -8.75
CA THR A 124 11.79 -19.82 -9.48
C THR A 124 10.44 -20.55 -9.56
N LEU A 125 10.35 -21.63 -10.35
CA LEU A 125 9.12 -22.44 -10.39
C LEU A 125 8.77 -23.00 -9.00
N GLU A 126 9.74 -23.53 -8.28
CA GLU A 126 9.55 -24.05 -6.92
C GLU A 126 9.07 -22.97 -5.95
N GLN A 127 9.69 -21.78 -5.99
CA GLN A 127 9.27 -20.64 -5.18
C GLN A 127 7.86 -20.17 -5.56
N THR A 128 7.50 -20.23 -6.85
CA THR A 128 6.17 -19.88 -7.33
C THR A 128 5.13 -20.86 -6.77
N ILE A 129 5.39 -22.17 -6.81
CA ILE A 129 4.51 -23.19 -6.24
C ILE A 129 4.30 -22.93 -4.74
N LYS A 130 5.38 -22.72 -3.98
CA LYS A 130 5.30 -22.41 -2.55
C LYS A 130 4.48 -21.13 -2.27
N TYR A 131 4.68 -20.10 -3.09
CA TYR A 131 3.94 -18.86 -2.98
C TYR A 131 2.45 -19.04 -3.24
N GLU A 132 2.06 -19.71 -4.34
CA GLU A 132 0.66 -19.94 -4.70
C GLU A 132 -0.05 -20.84 -3.67
N ALA A 133 0.64 -21.87 -3.17
CA ALA A 133 0.12 -22.71 -2.09
C ALA A 133 -0.17 -21.92 -0.82
N HIS A 134 0.76 -21.01 -0.44
CA HIS A 134 0.58 -20.13 0.71
C HIS A 134 -0.60 -19.18 0.51
N MET A 135 -0.71 -18.57 -0.66
CA MET A 135 -1.80 -17.64 -0.98
C MET A 135 -3.17 -18.35 -1.00
N ALA A 136 -3.25 -19.55 -1.55
CA ALA A 136 -4.47 -20.38 -1.52
C ALA A 136 -4.88 -20.72 -0.08
N LYS A 137 -3.90 -21.14 0.75
CA LYS A 137 -4.15 -21.43 2.17
C LYS A 137 -4.68 -20.20 2.94
N ASP A 138 -4.11 -19.01 2.69
CA ASP A 138 -4.56 -17.77 3.33
C ASP A 138 -6.00 -17.40 2.94
N ARG A 139 -6.43 -17.77 1.74
CA ARG A 139 -7.80 -17.59 1.25
C ARG A 139 -8.75 -18.73 1.59
N GLY A 140 -8.24 -19.83 2.14
CA GLY A 140 -9.03 -21.04 2.41
C GLY A 140 -9.39 -21.84 1.15
N GLU A 141 -8.61 -21.67 0.08
CA GLU A 141 -8.80 -22.34 -1.21
C GLU A 141 -7.97 -23.63 -1.29
N LYS A 142 -8.46 -24.61 -2.07
CA LYS A 142 -7.67 -25.78 -2.43
C LYS A 142 -6.59 -25.37 -3.44
N PHE A 143 -5.39 -25.93 -3.28
CA PHE A 143 -4.27 -25.67 -4.17
C PHE A 143 -3.91 -26.94 -4.95
N ASP A 144 -3.80 -26.79 -6.27
CA ASP A 144 -3.30 -27.82 -7.16
C ASP A 144 -1.92 -27.41 -7.70
N VAL A 145 -0.89 -28.19 -7.35
CA VAL A 145 0.50 -27.96 -7.78
C VAL A 145 0.61 -28.00 -9.30
N SER A 146 -0.16 -28.85 -9.97
CA SER A 146 -0.13 -29.01 -11.44
C SER A 146 -0.61 -27.76 -12.20
N SER A 147 -1.33 -26.86 -11.54
CA SER A 147 -1.79 -25.59 -12.10
C SER A 147 -0.65 -24.60 -12.33
N VAL A 148 0.48 -24.74 -11.62
CA VAL A 148 1.62 -23.83 -11.70
C VAL A 148 2.68 -24.40 -12.64
N LYS A 149 2.76 -23.86 -13.85
CA LYS A 149 3.68 -24.35 -14.90
C LYS A 149 4.90 -23.46 -15.13
N ASN A 150 4.85 -22.21 -14.70
CA ASN A 150 5.88 -21.22 -15.01
C ASN A 150 6.32 -20.44 -13.79
N PRO A 151 7.59 -19.98 -13.76
CA PRO A 151 8.07 -18.98 -12.81
C PRO A 151 7.21 -17.72 -12.83
N LYS A 152 7.12 -17.02 -11.69
CA LYS A 152 6.31 -15.82 -11.54
C LYS A 152 7.17 -14.63 -11.14
N THR A 153 6.90 -13.49 -11.75
CA THR A 153 7.43 -12.21 -11.28
C THR A 153 6.37 -11.51 -10.45
N LEU A 154 6.77 -11.11 -9.25
CA LEU A 154 5.91 -10.36 -8.33
C LEU A 154 6.42 -8.93 -8.20
N TYR A 155 5.51 -7.98 -8.35
CA TYR A 155 5.74 -6.59 -8.01
C TYR A 155 4.98 -6.26 -6.73
N ARG A 156 5.66 -5.71 -5.74
CA ARG A 156 5.03 -5.37 -4.47
C ARG A 156 5.69 -4.18 -3.78
N ILE A 157 4.96 -3.54 -2.90
CA ILE A 157 5.48 -2.48 -2.06
C ILE A 157 5.91 -3.10 -0.72
N HIS A 158 7.14 -2.86 -0.31
CA HIS A 158 7.58 -3.09 1.06
C HIS A 158 7.19 -1.86 1.87
N ALA A 159 6.10 -1.97 2.59
CA ALA A 159 5.49 -0.85 3.29
C ALA A 159 6.39 -0.34 4.42
N THR A 160 6.56 0.97 4.48
CA THR A 160 7.19 1.71 5.58
C THR A 160 6.18 2.53 6.36
N GLY A 161 4.98 2.73 5.81
CA GLY A 161 3.89 3.40 6.45
C GLY A 161 2.57 3.16 5.73
N ALA A 162 1.48 3.17 6.48
CA ALA A 162 0.15 3.02 5.93
C ALA A 162 -0.90 3.81 6.72
N VAL A 163 -1.93 4.25 6.02
CA VAL A 163 -3.16 4.80 6.59
C VAL A 163 -4.32 4.00 6.04
N ILE A 164 -5.08 3.38 6.91
CA ILE A 164 -6.23 2.55 6.56
C ILE A 164 -7.52 3.27 6.98
N PHE A 165 -8.41 3.45 6.03
CA PHE A 165 -9.76 3.95 6.24
C PHE A 165 -10.71 2.75 6.23
N LEU A 166 -11.19 2.39 7.41
CA LEU A 166 -12.07 1.22 7.56
C LEU A 166 -13.42 1.47 6.87
N ALA A 167 -14.03 0.43 6.34
CA ALA A 167 -15.39 0.51 5.82
C ALA A 167 -16.36 0.83 6.98
N LYS A 168 -17.32 1.72 6.74
CA LYS A 168 -18.45 1.86 7.64
C LYS A 168 -19.27 0.56 7.58
N LYS A 169 -19.56 0.00 8.74
CA LYS A 169 -20.54 -1.09 8.85
C LYS A 169 -21.92 -0.60 8.55
#